data_0b709de80e258ae8d222386bba0dc43b
#
_entry.id   0b709de80e258ae8d222386bba0dc43b
#
_cell.length_a   1.000
_cell.length_b   1.000
_cell.length_c   1.000
_cell.angle_alpha   90.00
_cell.angle_beta   90.00
_cell.angle_gamma   90.00
#
_symmetry.space_group_name_H-M   'P 1'
#
loop_
_entity.id
_entity.type
_entity.pdbx_description
1 polymer ?
#
loop_
_entity_poly.entity_id
_entity_poly.type
_entity_poly.pdbx_seq_one_letter_code
_entity_poly.pdbx_strand_id
1 'polypeptide(L)'
;VEDKEDYCIYIDTDSVFYSAIPIIQKKYPHIDIKDETLMTSKILEIASEVQEYLNDSYDLFAKKFCNIDEHRFEIKQELIAKSGLFVTKKRYGMKIINDNGVKVNKLHVKGLDIVRSSFPVAFKECLTKVLEDILAGVPMLKINEFILNFKKSMKLKNYDTISMPTSAKNVKKFISMGEGILNAKKGTPVHIKSAINYNNFLL
;
A
#
# COMPACT_ATOMS: atom_id res chain seq x y z
N VAL A 1 -33.28 3.12 16.38
CA VAL A 1 -33.40 3.13 14.91
C VAL A 1 -32.11 2.52 14.38
N GLU A 2 -32.15 1.27 13.90
CA GLU A 2 -30.99 0.66 13.25
C GLU A 2 -30.66 1.50 12.00
N ASP A 3 -29.47 2.10 11.98
CA ASP A 3 -28.96 2.79 10.82
C ASP A 3 -28.59 1.71 9.78
N LYS A 4 -29.28 1.72 8.64
CA LYS A 4 -29.06 0.73 7.57
C LYS A 4 -27.85 1.09 6.67
N GLU A 5 -27.13 2.17 6.97
CA GLU A 5 -25.96 2.57 6.21
C GLU A 5 -24.73 1.79 6.70
N ASP A 6 -24.08 1.10 5.78
CA ASP A 6 -22.81 0.43 6.03
C ASP A 6 -21.65 1.40 5.79
N TYR A 7 -21.00 1.83 6.85
CA TYR A 7 -19.83 2.70 6.80
C TYR A 7 -18.53 1.94 6.62
N CYS A 8 -18.56 0.61 6.71
CA CYS A 8 -17.39 -0.24 6.56
C CYS A 8 -16.99 -0.32 5.08
N ILE A 9 -15.73 0.03 4.79
CA ILE A 9 -15.17 -0.02 3.43
C ILE A 9 -14.42 -1.34 3.21
N TYR A 10 -13.63 -1.77 4.20
CA TYR A 10 -12.77 -2.93 4.09
C TYR A 10 -12.39 -3.50 5.45
N ILE A 11 -12.34 -4.82 5.56
CA ILE A 11 -11.90 -5.55 6.75
C ILE A 11 -10.76 -6.51 6.36
N ASP A 12 -9.69 -6.52 7.13
CA ASP A 12 -8.59 -7.47 6.95
C ASP A 12 -8.10 -7.98 8.31
N THR A 13 -8.43 -9.23 8.62
CA THR A 13 -8.00 -10.00 9.80
C THR A 13 -8.34 -9.30 11.14
N ASP A 14 -7.61 -8.27 11.50
CA ASP A 14 -7.61 -7.55 12.78
C ASP A 14 -7.81 -6.03 12.62
N SER A 15 -8.11 -5.58 11.42
CA SER A 15 -8.31 -4.16 11.11
C SER A 15 -9.59 -3.91 10.31
N VAL A 16 -10.22 -2.77 10.56
CA VAL A 16 -11.39 -2.27 9.84
C VAL A 16 -11.14 -0.87 9.31
N PHE A 17 -11.51 -0.64 8.06
CA PHE A 17 -11.54 0.67 7.43
C PHE A 17 -12.99 1.10 7.23
N TYR A 18 -13.33 2.28 7.73
CA TYR A 18 -14.67 2.84 7.57
C TYR A 18 -14.64 4.30 7.09
N SER A 19 -15.71 4.74 6.48
CA SER A 19 -15.87 6.12 6.05
C SER A 19 -16.40 6.96 7.21
N ALA A 20 -15.59 7.88 7.71
CA ALA A 20 -15.99 8.77 8.79
C ALA A 20 -16.83 9.97 8.31
N ILE A 21 -16.73 10.37 7.04
CA ILE A 21 -17.41 11.56 6.51
C ILE A 21 -18.93 11.51 6.70
N PRO A 22 -19.66 10.45 6.33
CA PRO A 22 -21.10 10.39 6.52
C PRO A 22 -21.49 10.46 8.01
N ILE A 23 -20.72 9.85 8.89
CA ILE A 23 -20.94 9.89 10.35
C ILE A 23 -20.79 11.31 10.87
N ILE A 24 -19.70 12.00 10.44
CA ILE A 24 -19.45 13.39 10.82
C ILE A 24 -20.56 14.31 10.34
N GLN A 25 -21.01 14.16 9.09
CA GLN A 25 -22.09 14.98 8.53
C GLN A 25 -23.42 14.81 9.28
N LYS A 26 -23.73 13.59 9.75
CA LYS A 26 -24.90 13.34 10.58
C LYS A 26 -24.78 13.99 11.96
N LYS A 27 -23.60 13.87 12.60
CA LYS A 27 -23.36 14.41 13.95
C LYS A 27 -23.19 15.93 13.94
N TYR A 28 -22.60 16.48 12.86
CA TYR A 28 -22.28 17.91 12.66
C TYR A 28 -22.75 18.41 11.29
N PRO A 29 -24.05 18.68 11.09
CA PRO A 29 -24.61 18.99 9.76
C PRO A 29 -24.03 20.23 9.06
N HIS A 30 -23.42 21.15 9.81
CA HIS A 30 -22.89 22.43 9.31
C HIS A 30 -21.36 22.46 9.25
N ILE A 31 -20.69 21.31 9.39
CA ILE A 31 -19.23 21.27 9.40
C ILE A 31 -18.65 21.55 8.00
N ASP A 32 -17.57 22.33 7.94
CA ASP A 32 -16.82 22.50 6.69
C ASP A 32 -15.92 21.28 6.43
N ILE A 33 -16.36 20.44 5.51
CA ILE A 33 -15.65 19.20 5.11
C ILE A 33 -14.29 19.50 4.44
N LYS A 34 -14.07 20.75 3.96
CA LYS A 34 -12.82 21.14 3.31
C LYS A 34 -11.72 21.51 4.30
N ASP A 35 -12.08 21.83 5.53
CA ASP A 35 -11.11 22.08 6.59
C ASP A 35 -10.50 20.74 7.07
N GLU A 36 -9.32 20.42 6.57
CA GLU A 36 -8.60 19.18 6.90
C GLU A 36 -8.27 19.06 8.40
N THR A 37 -7.97 20.18 9.06
CA THR A 37 -7.62 20.19 10.48
C THR A 37 -8.85 19.90 11.34
N LEU A 38 -9.94 20.58 11.06
CA LEU A 38 -11.22 20.38 11.73
C LEU A 38 -11.73 18.96 11.50
N MET A 39 -11.69 18.48 10.25
CA MET A 39 -12.09 17.11 9.91
C MET A 39 -11.23 16.06 10.62
N THR A 40 -9.91 16.23 10.66
CA THR A 40 -9.03 15.31 11.39
C THR A 40 -9.38 15.25 12.88
N SER A 41 -9.64 16.40 13.52
CA SER A 41 -10.05 16.46 14.92
C SER A 41 -11.36 15.70 15.15
N LYS A 42 -12.35 15.88 14.26
CA LYS A 42 -13.66 15.19 14.39
C LYS A 42 -13.59 13.70 14.07
N ILE A 43 -12.71 13.28 13.17
CA ILE A 43 -12.44 11.87 12.93
C ILE A 43 -11.82 11.21 14.16
N LEU A 44 -10.86 11.87 14.82
CA LEU A 44 -10.25 11.36 16.06
C LEU A 44 -11.25 11.25 17.20
N GLU A 45 -12.18 12.21 17.33
CA GLU A 45 -13.27 12.16 18.32
C GLU A 45 -14.17 10.94 18.10
N ILE A 46 -14.62 10.70 16.85
CA ILE A 46 -15.43 9.53 16.50
C ILE A 46 -14.64 8.24 16.68
N ALA A 47 -13.36 8.23 16.29
CA ALA A 47 -12.50 7.05 16.44
C ALA A 47 -12.35 6.67 17.93
N SER A 48 -12.25 7.65 18.83
CA SER A 48 -12.21 7.41 20.28
C SER A 48 -13.52 6.77 20.78
N GLU A 49 -14.67 7.30 20.36
CA GLU A 49 -15.99 6.72 20.71
C GLU A 49 -16.13 5.27 20.19
N VAL A 50 -15.73 5.02 18.95
CA VAL A 50 -15.75 3.67 18.36
C VAL A 50 -14.77 2.73 19.10
N GLN A 51 -13.59 3.20 19.45
CA GLN A 51 -12.61 2.45 20.20
C GLN A 51 -13.13 2.03 21.57
N GLU A 52 -13.73 2.95 22.31
CA GLU A 52 -14.35 2.68 23.62
C GLU A 52 -15.46 1.62 23.49
N TYR A 53 -16.39 1.83 22.56
CA TYR A 53 -17.47 0.86 22.29
C TYR A 53 -16.96 -0.54 21.93
N LEU A 54 -15.91 -0.64 21.12
CA LEU A 54 -15.31 -1.93 20.73
C LEU A 54 -14.65 -2.62 21.92
N ASN A 55 -13.88 -1.90 22.74
CA ASN A 55 -13.24 -2.46 23.93
C ASN A 55 -14.28 -3.01 24.92
N ASP A 56 -15.33 -2.23 25.23
CA ASP A 56 -16.44 -2.68 26.09
C ASP A 56 -17.14 -3.91 25.52
N SER A 57 -17.35 -3.94 24.20
CA SER A 57 -17.96 -5.08 23.52
C SER A 57 -17.09 -6.34 23.59
N TYR A 58 -15.78 -6.20 23.49
CA TYR A 58 -14.85 -7.30 23.62
C TYR A 58 -14.73 -7.82 25.06
N ASP A 59 -14.85 -6.97 26.07
CA ASP A 59 -14.91 -7.40 27.49
C ASP A 59 -16.17 -8.23 27.75
N LEU A 60 -17.32 -7.77 27.25
CA LEU A 60 -18.58 -8.52 27.34
C LEU A 60 -18.48 -9.88 26.63
N PHE A 61 -17.86 -9.91 25.45
CA PHE A 61 -17.61 -11.14 24.69
C PHE A 61 -16.68 -12.10 25.45
N ALA A 62 -15.55 -11.57 25.97
CA ALA A 62 -14.57 -12.36 26.72
C ALA A 62 -15.20 -13.00 27.96
N LYS A 63 -16.01 -12.25 28.70
CA LYS A 63 -16.74 -12.74 29.86
C LYS A 63 -17.78 -13.79 29.50
N LYS A 64 -18.57 -13.54 28.48
CA LYS A 64 -19.70 -14.42 28.09
C LYS A 64 -19.26 -15.74 27.46
N PHE A 65 -18.23 -15.70 26.61
CA PHE A 65 -17.83 -16.85 25.77
C PHE A 65 -16.51 -17.52 26.19
N CYS A 66 -15.62 -16.77 26.84
CA CYS A 66 -14.30 -17.27 27.22
C CYS A 66 -14.13 -17.43 28.73
N ASN A 67 -15.11 -16.99 29.53
CA ASN A 67 -15.04 -16.96 30.99
C ASN A 67 -13.80 -16.23 31.53
N ILE A 68 -13.49 -15.08 30.92
CA ILE A 68 -12.38 -14.17 31.24
C ILE A 68 -13.01 -12.78 31.51
N ASP A 69 -12.58 -12.08 32.54
CA ASP A 69 -13.17 -10.81 32.94
C ASP A 69 -12.84 -9.67 31.98
N GLU A 70 -11.66 -9.68 31.37
CA GLU A 70 -11.17 -8.64 30.44
C GLU A 70 -10.55 -9.27 29.20
N HIS A 71 -10.73 -8.64 28.05
CA HIS A 71 -10.05 -9.04 26.82
C HIS A 71 -8.58 -8.59 26.85
N ARG A 72 -7.74 -9.16 25.94
CA ARG A 72 -6.30 -8.85 25.84
C ARG A 72 -5.91 -8.20 24.52
N PHE A 73 -6.91 -7.76 23.74
CA PHE A 73 -6.66 -7.04 22.49
C PHE A 73 -6.42 -5.57 22.78
N GLU A 74 -5.58 -4.93 21.99
CA GLU A 74 -5.41 -3.49 22.00
C GLU A 74 -6.13 -2.92 20.77
N ILE A 75 -7.34 -2.41 20.96
CA ILE A 75 -8.11 -1.75 19.90
C ILE A 75 -7.77 -0.27 19.93
N LYS A 76 -7.21 0.25 18.85
CA LYS A 76 -6.85 1.65 18.72
C LYS A 76 -7.00 2.17 17.30
N GLN A 77 -7.19 3.48 17.18
CA GLN A 77 -7.09 4.18 15.90
C GLN A 77 -5.62 4.24 15.47
N GLU A 78 -5.30 3.77 14.27
CA GLU A 78 -3.94 3.80 13.73
C GLU A 78 -3.77 4.87 12.66
N LEU A 79 -4.61 4.84 11.62
CA LEU A 79 -4.44 5.65 10.43
C LEU A 79 -5.67 6.47 10.10
N ILE A 80 -5.46 7.73 9.67
CA ILE A 80 -6.49 8.52 8.99
C ILE A 80 -6.01 8.76 7.56
N ALA A 81 -6.83 8.36 6.60
CA ALA A 81 -6.59 8.59 5.18
C ALA A 81 -7.53 9.67 4.64
N LYS A 82 -6.98 10.61 3.86
CA LYS A 82 -7.76 11.61 3.13
C LYS A 82 -8.54 10.99 1.96
N SER A 83 -7.93 10.00 1.31
CA SER A 83 -8.51 9.25 0.20
C SER A 83 -7.91 7.85 0.14
N GLY A 84 -8.67 6.91 -0.42
CA GLY A 84 -8.24 5.53 -0.58
C GLY A 84 -8.79 4.89 -1.85
N LEU A 85 -7.99 4.03 -2.47
CA LEU A 85 -8.36 3.20 -3.61
C LEU A 85 -8.20 1.73 -3.22
N PHE A 86 -9.30 1.01 -3.07
CA PHE A 86 -9.33 -0.42 -2.79
C PHE A 86 -9.60 -1.18 -4.09
N VAL A 87 -8.58 -1.86 -4.60
CA VAL A 87 -8.67 -2.58 -5.89
C VAL A 87 -9.24 -3.98 -5.69
N THR A 88 -8.67 -4.72 -4.76
CA THR A 88 -9.15 -6.05 -4.34
C THR A 88 -8.70 -6.32 -2.91
N LYS A 89 -9.07 -7.49 -2.36
CA LYS A 89 -8.59 -7.97 -1.06
C LYS A 89 -7.06 -7.89 -0.98
N LYS A 90 -6.54 -7.22 0.05
CA LYS A 90 -5.10 -7.01 0.31
C LYS A 90 -4.35 -6.20 -0.77
N ARG A 91 -5.07 -5.49 -1.65
CA ARG A 91 -4.47 -4.63 -2.68
C ARG A 91 -5.13 -3.26 -2.70
N TYR A 92 -4.48 -2.29 -2.06
CA TYR A 92 -5.00 -0.94 -1.93
C TYR A 92 -3.89 0.11 -1.81
N GLY A 93 -4.26 1.37 -2.04
CA GLY A 93 -3.41 2.53 -1.79
C GLY A 93 -4.20 3.65 -1.13
N MET A 94 -3.58 4.37 -0.21
CA MET A 94 -4.23 5.43 0.55
C MET A 94 -3.29 6.62 0.73
N LYS A 95 -3.86 7.83 0.76
CA LYS A 95 -3.17 9.05 1.14
C LYS A 95 -3.37 9.28 2.64
N ILE A 96 -2.36 8.95 3.43
CA ILE A 96 -2.40 9.06 4.89
C ILE A 96 -2.07 10.49 5.32
N ILE A 97 -2.90 11.04 6.20
CA ILE A 97 -2.76 12.38 6.79
C ILE A 97 -2.45 12.33 8.29
N ASN A 98 -2.79 11.24 8.97
CA ASN A 98 -2.45 11.00 10.36
C ASN A 98 -2.04 9.54 10.56
N ASP A 99 -1.00 9.32 11.33
CA ASP A 99 -0.45 8.00 11.66
C ASP A 99 -0.17 7.95 13.16
N ASN A 100 -0.99 7.19 13.90
CA ASN A 100 -0.90 7.07 15.35
C ASN A 100 -0.86 8.44 16.08
N GLY A 101 -1.75 9.37 15.69
CA GLY A 101 -1.82 10.73 16.25
C GLY A 101 -0.84 11.74 15.65
N VAL A 102 0.13 11.30 14.85
CA VAL A 102 1.12 12.18 14.20
C VAL A 102 0.63 12.62 12.82
N LYS A 103 0.66 13.93 12.56
CA LYS A 103 0.33 14.47 11.24
C LYS A 103 1.42 14.06 10.24
N VAL A 104 1.02 13.41 9.16
CA VAL A 104 1.89 12.96 8.06
C VAL A 104 1.28 13.31 6.71
N ASN A 105 2.06 13.14 5.66
CA ASN A 105 1.60 13.27 4.28
C ASN A 105 2.29 12.20 3.45
N LYS A 106 1.82 10.96 3.55
CA LYS A 106 2.48 9.83 2.88
C LYS A 106 1.50 8.98 2.08
N LEU A 107 2.02 8.37 1.03
CA LEU A 107 1.32 7.34 0.28
C LEU A 107 1.55 5.99 0.97
N HIS A 108 0.48 5.35 1.41
CA HIS A 108 0.49 4.00 1.97
C HIS A 108 -0.05 3.03 0.93
N VAL A 109 0.77 2.04 0.55
CA VAL A 109 0.43 1.06 -0.49
C VAL A 109 0.61 -0.35 0.03
N LYS A 110 -0.39 -1.20 -0.16
CA LYS A 110 -0.34 -2.62 0.22
C LYS A 110 -0.72 -3.50 -0.97
N GLY A 111 0.10 -4.52 -1.26
CA GLY A 111 -0.17 -5.56 -2.24
C GLY A 111 -0.15 -5.16 -3.71
N LEU A 112 0.02 -3.88 -4.05
CA LEU A 112 0.17 -3.43 -5.44
C LEU A 112 1.60 -3.66 -5.94
N ASP A 113 1.78 -3.72 -7.25
CA ASP A 113 3.09 -4.02 -7.86
C ASP A 113 4.15 -2.94 -7.57
N ILE A 114 3.74 -1.73 -7.23
CA ILE A 114 4.59 -0.62 -6.82
C ILE A 114 5.54 -0.99 -5.68
N VAL A 115 5.10 -1.81 -4.73
CA VAL A 115 5.90 -2.19 -3.54
C VAL A 115 6.80 -3.41 -3.77
N ARG A 116 6.71 -4.07 -4.93
CA ARG A 116 7.53 -5.25 -5.23
C ARG A 116 8.95 -4.86 -5.60
N SER A 117 9.94 -5.46 -4.97
CA SER A 117 11.37 -5.22 -5.28
C SER A 117 11.73 -5.62 -6.71
N SER A 118 11.10 -6.66 -7.26
CA SER A 118 11.33 -7.17 -8.62
C SER A 118 10.60 -6.40 -9.71
N PHE A 119 9.86 -5.34 -9.39
CA PHE A 119 9.15 -4.56 -10.40
C PHE A 119 10.05 -3.44 -10.96
N PRO A 120 10.06 -3.18 -12.29
CA PRO A 120 10.97 -2.19 -12.90
C PRO A 120 10.75 -0.77 -12.37
N VAL A 121 11.85 -0.03 -12.17
CA VAL A 121 11.84 1.30 -11.55
C VAL A 121 10.95 2.29 -12.29
N ALA A 122 11.09 2.38 -13.63
CA ALA A 122 10.30 3.29 -14.45
C ALA A 122 8.78 3.03 -14.34
N PHE A 123 8.38 1.77 -14.22
CA PHE A 123 6.97 1.43 -14.04
C PHE A 123 6.48 1.71 -12.62
N LYS A 124 7.34 1.53 -11.60
CA LYS A 124 7.01 1.94 -10.23
C LYS A 124 6.71 3.42 -10.16
N GLU A 125 7.59 4.25 -10.72
CA GLU A 125 7.40 5.71 -10.76
C GLU A 125 6.11 6.10 -11.47
N CYS A 126 5.85 5.49 -12.64
CA CYS A 126 4.62 5.73 -13.38
C CYS A 126 3.37 5.35 -12.58
N LEU A 127 3.33 4.14 -12.01
CA LEU A 127 2.18 3.67 -11.23
C LEU A 127 2.00 4.46 -9.93
N THR A 128 3.09 4.86 -9.27
CA THR A 128 3.03 5.73 -8.09
C THR A 128 2.38 7.05 -8.43
N LYS A 129 2.84 7.70 -9.52
CA LYS A 129 2.26 8.96 -10.00
C LYS A 129 0.77 8.81 -10.35
N VAL A 130 0.41 7.76 -11.08
CA VAL A 130 -1.00 7.47 -11.42
C VAL A 130 -1.85 7.27 -10.17
N LEU A 131 -1.36 6.52 -9.19
CA LEU A 131 -2.07 6.30 -7.93
C LEU A 131 -2.24 7.61 -7.14
N GLU A 132 -1.19 8.43 -7.04
CA GLU A 132 -1.26 9.74 -6.40
C GLU A 132 -2.28 10.66 -7.09
N ASP A 133 -2.32 10.68 -8.43
CA ASP A 133 -3.26 11.48 -9.20
C ASP A 133 -4.72 11.01 -9.01
N ILE A 134 -4.95 9.69 -8.95
CA ILE A 134 -6.27 9.12 -8.63
C ILE A 134 -6.71 9.56 -7.22
N LEU A 135 -5.82 9.42 -6.23
CA LEU A 135 -6.10 9.78 -4.84
C LEU A 135 -6.29 11.29 -4.64
N ALA A 136 -5.71 12.11 -5.52
CA ALA A 136 -5.89 13.55 -5.55
C ALA A 136 -7.13 14.00 -6.33
N GLY A 137 -7.87 13.08 -6.97
CA GLY A 137 -9.05 13.40 -7.78
C GLY A 137 -8.72 14.07 -9.12
N VAL A 138 -7.53 13.83 -9.67
CA VAL A 138 -7.15 14.35 -10.99
C VAL A 138 -8.07 13.76 -12.06
N PRO A 139 -8.61 14.57 -13.01
CA PRO A 139 -9.47 14.07 -14.05
C PRO A 139 -8.84 12.96 -14.89
N MET A 140 -9.62 11.92 -15.20
CA MET A 140 -9.17 10.72 -15.92
C MET A 140 -8.47 11.05 -17.26
N LEU A 141 -8.91 12.10 -17.96
CA LEU A 141 -8.28 12.54 -19.22
C LEU A 141 -6.80 12.89 -19.02
N LYS A 142 -6.45 13.61 -17.94
CA LYS A 142 -5.05 13.97 -17.64
C LYS A 142 -4.23 12.74 -17.27
N ILE A 143 -4.80 11.81 -16.51
CA ILE A 143 -4.14 10.55 -16.16
C ILE A 143 -3.86 9.73 -17.41
N ASN A 144 -4.83 9.61 -18.32
CA ASN A 144 -4.66 8.90 -19.59
C ASN A 144 -3.60 9.57 -20.49
N GLU A 145 -3.57 10.89 -20.55
CA GLU A 145 -2.54 11.64 -21.29
C GLU A 145 -1.14 11.34 -20.72
N PHE A 146 -0.99 11.36 -19.39
CA PHE A 146 0.26 10.99 -18.73
C PHE A 146 0.71 9.57 -19.08
N ILE A 147 -0.20 8.59 -19.04
CA ILE A 147 0.09 7.19 -19.37
C ILE A 147 0.52 7.05 -20.85
N LEU A 148 -0.16 7.74 -21.76
CA LEU A 148 0.19 7.74 -23.19
C LEU A 148 1.57 8.35 -23.45
N ASN A 149 1.91 9.44 -22.76
CA ASN A 149 3.21 10.06 -22.85
C ASN A 149 4.31 9.17 -22.23
N PHE A 150 4.04 8.53 -21.11
CA PHE A 150 4.93 7.52 -20.55
C PHE A 150 5.19 6.37 -21.53
N LYS A 151 4.12 5.82 -22.17
CA LYS A 151 4.25 4.77 -23.19
C LYS A 151 5.14 5.19 -24.37
N LYS A 152 5.00 6.43 -24.84
CA LYS A 152 5.86 6.98 -25.93
C LYS A 152 7.31 7.10 -25.48
N SER A 153 7.57 7.51 -24.24
CA SER A 153 8.92 7.69 -23.69
C SER A 153 9.67 6.38 -23.43
N MET A 154 8.97 5.24 -23.38
CA MET A 154 9.57 3.93 -23.08
C MET A 154 10.71 3.54 -24.02
N LYS A 155 10.61 3.93 -25.30
CA LYS A 155 11.64 3.66 -26.31
C LYS A 155 12.97 4.37 -26.07
N LEU A 156 12.94 5.44 -25.24
CA LEU A 156 14.09 6.29 -24.93
C LEU A 156 14.68 6.00 -23.54
N LYS A 157 14.03 5.10 -22.77
CA LYS A 157 14.50 4.78 -21.42
C LYS A 157 15.62 3.73 -21.45
N ASN A 158 16.51 3.82 -20.48
CA ASN A 158 17.57 2.83 -20.29
C ASN A 158 16.97 1.46 -19.95
N TYR A 159 17.58 0.41 -20.48
CA TYR A 159 17.09 -0.97 -20.27
C TYR A 159 17.07 -1.39 -18.81
N ASP A 160 18.01 -0.95 -17.98
CA ASP A 160 18.06 -1.22 -16.54
C ASP A 160 16.84 -0.67 -15.77
N THR A 161 16.25 0.44 -16.22
CA THR A 161 15.08 1.05 -15.59
C THR A 161 13.76 0.38 -15.99
N ILE A 162 13.71 -0.27 -17.15
CA ILE A 162 12.49 -0.92 -17.70
C ILE A 162 12.52 -2.44 -17.60
N SER A 163 13.68 -3.04 -17.32
CA SER A 163 13.82 -4.48 -17.16
C SER A 163 13.40 -4.93 -15.76
N MET A 164 12.88 -6.15 -15.66
CA MET A 164 12.57 -6.75 -14.37
C MET A 164 13.85 -7.17 -13.65
N PRO A 165 14.21 -6.57 -12.51
CA PRO A 165 15.37 -6.97 -11.75
C PRO A 165 15.17 -8.39 -11.20
N THR A 166 16.11 -9.27 -11.50
CA THR A 166 16.10 -10.66 -11.03
C THR A 166 17.37 -10.95 -10.26
N SER A 167 17.24 -11.40 -9.01
CA SER A 167 18.40 -11.67 -8.18
C SER A 167 19.10 -12.95 -8.61
N ALA A 168 20.42 -12.87 -8.86
CA ALA A 168 21.28 -14.02 -9.12
C ALA A 168 21.84 -14.55 -7.79
N LYS A 169 21.14 -15.51 -7.17
CA LYS A 169 21.59 -16.13 -5.91
C LYS A 169 22.41 -17.40 -6.16
N ASN A 170 23.35 -17.70 -5.27
CA ASN A 170 24.15 -18.92 -5.30
C ASN A 170 24.93 -19.13 -6.63
N VAL A 171 25.38 -18.05 -7.25
CA VAL A 171 26.09 -18.09 -8.56
C VAL A 171 27.24 -19.09 -8.56
N LYS A 172 27.98 -19.20 -7.45
CA LYS A 172 29.09 -20.16 -7.27
C LYS A 172 28.75 -21.63 -7.59
N LYS A 173 27.51 -22.06 -7.36
CA LYS A 173 27.04 -23.42 -7.66
C LYS A 173 27.02 -23.71 -9.17
N PHE A 174 26.86 -22.69 -9.96
CA PHE A 174 26.65 -22.75 -11.41
C PHE A 174 27.90 -22.41 -12.22
N ILE A 175 29.03 -22.11 -11.56
CA ILE A 175 30.30 -21.77 -12.21
C ILE A 175 31.16 -23.02 -12.33
N SER A 176 31.78 -23.18 -13.49
CA SER A 176 32.99 -24.02 -13.73
C SER A 176 34.12 -23.11 -14.16
N MET A 177 35.29 -23.29 -13.61
CA MET A 177 36.51 -22.58 -14.06
C MET A 177 37.17 -23.33 -15.24
N GLY A 178 37.49 -22.59 -16.30
CA GLY A 178 38.27 -23.07 -17.42
C GLY A 178 39.06 -21.92 -18.05
N GLU A 179 40.37 -22.06 -18.23
CA GLU A 179 41.25 -21.08 -18.89
C GLU A 179 41.13 -19.61 -18.36
N GLY A 180 40.90 -19.46 -17.07
CA GLY A 180 40.77 -18.11 -16.44
C GLY A 180 39.41 -17.44 -16.63
N ILE A 181 38.48 -18.08 -17.32
CA ILE A 181 37.12 -17.55 -17.58
C ILE A 181 36.08 -18.31 -16.75
N LEU A 182 35.11 -17.59 -16.23
CA LEU A 182 33.97 -18.17 -15.52
C LEU A 182 32.96 -18.74 -16.55
N ASN A 183 32.79 -20.05 -16.58
CA ASN A 183 31.84 -20.71 -17.46
C ASN A 183 30.58 -21.16 -16.72
N ALA A 184 29.40 -20.97 -17.33
CA ALA A 184 28.15 -21.47 -16.80
C ALA A 184 27.98 -22.96 -17.07
N LYS A 185 27.73 -23.77 -16.04
CA LYS A 185 27.42 -25.20 -16.18
C LYS A 185 26.16 -25.42 -17.01
N LYS A 186 26.05 -26.62 -17.64
CA LYS A 186 24.83 -27.02 -18.34
C LYS A 186 23.60 -26.96 -17.39
N GLY A 187 22.50 -26.42 -17.86
CA GLY A 187 21.28 -26.27 -17.05
C GLY A 187 21.23 -25.03 -16.15
N THR A 188 22.24 -24.17 -16.20
CA THR A 188 22.22 -22.90 -15.46
C THR A 188 21.08 -22.00 -15.93
N PRO A 189 20.24 -21.42 -14.99
CA PRO A 189 19.19 -20.48 -15.36
C PRO A 189 19.72 -19.25 -16.11
N VAL A 190 18.92 -18.70 -17.03
CA VAL A 190 19.33 -17.61 -17.93
C VAL A 190 19.86 -16.39 -17.17
N HIS A 191 19.16 -15.94 -16.11
CA HIS A 191 19.58 -14.77 -15.31
C HIS A 191 20.92 -14.99 -14.61
N ILE A 192 21.25 -16.22 -14.21
CA ILE A 192 22.56 -16.56 -13.62
C ILE A 192 23.63 -16.61 -14.71
N LYS A 193 23.31 -17.15 -15.91
CA LYS A 193 24.24 -17.08 -17.07
C LYS A 193 24.58 -15.64 -17.41
N SER A 194 23.56 -14.76 -17.44
CA SER A 194 23.77 -13.32 -17.70
C SER A 194 24.69 -12.69 -16.66
N ALA A 195 24.51 -13.02 -15.36
CA ALA A 195 25.36 -12.52 -14.29
C ALA A 195 26.81 -13.02 -14.41
N ILE A 196 27.02 -14.30 -14.79
CA ILE A 196 28.36 -14.86 -15.04
C ILE A 196 29.03 -14.16 -16.23
N ASN A 197 28.32 -13.99 -17.35
CA ASN A 197 28.84 -13.30 -18.51
C ASN A 197 29.19 -11.85 -18.25
N TYR A 198 28.35 -11.15 -17.45
CA TYR A 198 28.63 -9.77 -17.03
C TYR A 198 29.91 -9.68 -16.20
N ASN A 199 30.10 -10.60 -15.25
CA ASN A 199 31.34 -10.66 -14.47
C ASN A 199 32.57 -10.90 -15.33
N ASN A 200 32.48 -11.78 -16.36
CA ASN A 200 33.58 -11.99 -17.31
C ASN A 200 33.86 -10.74 -18.16
N PHE A 201 32.88 -9.89 -18.39
CA PHE A 201 33.04 -8.64 -19.12
C PHE A 201 33.74 -7.56 -18.28
N LEU A 202 33.59 -7.62 -16.95
CA LEU A 202 34.20 -6.65 -16.00
C LEU A 202 35.65 -7.03 -15.63
N LEU A 203 36.09 -8.26 -15.88
CA LEU A 203 37.47 -8.76 -15.67
C LEU A 203 38.33 -8.47 -16.87
#